data_d3d93cb51b3134ff5295d4ceefd6e1ce
#
_entry.id   d3d93cb51b3134ff5295d4ceefd6e1ce
#
_cell.length_a   1.000
_cell.length_b   1.000
_cell.length_c   1.000
_cell.angle_alpha   90.00
_cell.angle_beta   90.00
_cell.angle_gamma   90.00
#
_symmetry.space_group_name_H-M   'P 1'
#
loop_
_entity.id
_entity.type
_entity.pdbx_description
1 polymer ?
#
loop_
_entity_poly.entity_id
_entity_poly.type
_entity_poly.pdbx_seq_one_letter_code
_entity_poly.pdbx_strand_id
1 'polypeptide(L)'
;MMPVRPAESSQCTLNYVAPRWLPGGQLQTIWPALYSRRVKGPAWTTPDADFLDVDYLQDGAPTEFLRPLLVVFHGLEGSSRSHYGEAFADVARERGWACALPHFRGCSGEINRAPRAYHSGDHEEMGWMLERLRRAHRGPLMAVGVSLGGNALLRWAAEAGAQAGRSVDAV
;
A
#
# COMPACT_ATOMS: atom_id res chain seq x y z
N MET A 1 17.49 -27.47 33.75
CA MET A 1 16.83 -27.31 32.45
C MET A 1 15.39 -26.88 32.73
N MET A 2 15.09 -25.56 32.69
CA MET A 2 13.76 -25.04 32.98
C MET A 2 12.93 -25.09 31.69
N PRO A 3 11.65 -25.50 31.76
CA PRO A 3 10.79 -25.49 30.57
C PRO A 3 10.44 -24.05 30.16
N VAL A 4 10.69 -23.73 28.89
CA VAL A 4 10.27 -22.48 28.26
C VAL A 4 8.74 -22.53 28.12
N ARG A 5 8.05 -21.60 28.78
CA ARG A 5 6.60 -21.41 28.58
C ARG A 5 6.37 -20.87 27.16
N PRO A 6 5.45 -21.46 26.39
CA PRO A 6 5.05 -20.86 25.12
C PRO A 6 4.40 -19.50 25.38
N ALA A 7 4.79 -18.50 24.57
CA ALA A 7 4.15 -17.19 24.59
C ALA A 7 2.68 -17.35 24.21
N GLU A 8 1.78 -16.89 25.08
CA GLU A 8 0.35 -16.78 24.78
C GLU A 8 0.17 -15.78 23.63
N SER A 9 -0.22 -16.29 22.47
CA SER A 9 -0.62 -15.44 21.36
C SER A 9 -1.91 -14.73 21.74
N SER A 10 -1.82 -13.45 22.06
CA SER A 10 -2.98 -12.56 22.19
C SER A 10 -3.66 -12.48 20.81
N GLN A 11 -4.63 -13.35 20.58
CA GLN A 11 -5.51 -13.25 19.41
C GLN A 11 -6.39 -12.02 19.60
N CYS A 12 -6.06 -10.95 18.86
CA CYS A 12 -6.95 -9.80 18.70
C CYS A 12 -8.16 -10.25 17.88
N THR A 13 -9.24 -10.65 18.55
CA THR A 13 -10.52 -10.95 17.91
C THR A 13 -11.17 -9.64 17.51
N LEU A 14 -11.07 -9.30 16.22
CA LEU A 14 -11.84 -8.20 15.63
C LEU A 14 -13.33 -8.62 15.57
N ASN A 15 -14.16 -8.06 16.43
CA ASN A 15 -15.61 -8.20 16.35
C ASN A 15 -16.14 -7.29 15.22
N TYR A 16 -16.12 -7.79 13.97
CA TYR A 16 -16.73 -7.10 12.85
C TYR A 16 -18.23 -7.37 12.79
N VAL A 17 -19.03 -6.32 12.81
CA VAL A 17 -20.49 -6.39 12.61
C VAL A 17 -20.82 -5.69 11.30
N ALA A 18 -21.32 -6.47 10.33
CA ALA A 18 -21.72 -5.94 9.04
C ALA A 18 -22.88 -4.94 9.17
N PRO A 19 -22.87 -3.82 8.41
CA PRO A 19 -23.98 -2.88 8.36
C PRO A 19 -25.28 -3.58 7.91
N ARG A 20 -26.41 -3.29 8.55
CA ARG A 20 -27.70 -3.92 8.23
C ARG A 20 -28.15 -3.72 6.78
N TRP A 21 -27.76 -2.61 6.16
CA TRP A 21 -28.07 -2.27 4.77
C TRP A 21 -27.13 -2.94 3.74
N LEU A 22 -26.07 -3.63 4.21
CA LEU A 22 -25.09 -4.32 3.36
C LEU A 22 -24.89 -5.77 3.84
N PRO A 23 -25.91 -6.63 3.77
CA PRO A 23 -25.83 -7.99 4.27
C PRO A 23 -25.02 -8.90 3.34
N GLY A 24 -24.20 -9.75 3.93
CA GLY A 24 -23.44 -10.78 3.20
C GLY A 24 -22.15 -10.30 2.56
N GLY A 25 -21.17 -11.21 2.48
CA GLY A 25 -19.81 -10.89 2.01
C GLY A 25 -19.75 -10.40 0.55
N GLN A 26 -20.62 -10.90 -0.32
CA GLN A 26 -20.63 -10.49 -1.74
C GLN A 26 -21.02 -9.02 -1.91
N LEU A 27 -22.08 -8.55 -1.24
CA LEU A 27 -22.47 -7.14 -1.30
C LEU A 27 -21.43 -6.24 -0.65
N GLN A 28 -20.79 -6.67 0.44
CA GLN A 28 -19.71 -5.94 1.07
C GLN A 28 -18.45 -5.85 0.19
N THR A 29 -18.27 -6.76 -0.74
CA THR A 29 -17.17 -6.73 -1.71
C THR A 29 -17.52 -5.87 -2.94
N ILE A 30 -18.74 -6.00 -3.47
CA ILE A 30 -19.13 -5.35 -4.73
C ILE A 30 -19.46 -3.86 -4.52
N TRP A 31 -20.16 -3.52 -3.44
CA TRP A 31 -20.61 -2.15 -3.17
C TRP A 31 -19.46 -1.13 -3.16
N PRO A 32 -18.38 -1.34 -2.40
CA PRO A 32 -17.26 -0.40 -2.41
C PRO A 32 -16.60 -0.25 -3.77
N ALA A 33 -16.54 -1.31 -4.57
CA ALA A 33 -15.93 -1.27 -5.90
C ALA A 33 -16.72 -0.38 -6.90
N LEU A 34 -18.03 -0.21 -6.68
CA LEU A 34 -18.89 0.63 -7.55
C LEU A 34 -18.81 2.13 -7.21
N TYR A 35 -18.43 2.50 -6.00
CA TYR A 35 -18.51 3.86 -5.46
C TYR A 35 -17.16 4.49 -5.10
N SER A 36 -16.06 3.93 -5.58
CA SER A 36 -14.72 4.45 -5.30
C SER A 36 -14.45 5.82 -5.96
N ARG A 37 -13.72 6.70 -5.27
CA ARG A 37 -13.37 8.04 -5.75
C ARG A 37 -12.13 7.98 -6.65
N ARG A 38 -12.05 8.92 -7.61
CA ARG A 38 -10.86 9.10 -8.44
C ARG A 38 -9.94 10.13 -7.80
N VAL A 39 -8.72 9.71 -7.44
CA VAL A 39 -7.62 10.61 -7.07
C VAL A 39 -6.51 10.36 -8.09
N LYS A 40 -5.97 11.40 -8.71
CA LYS A 40 -4.85 11.29 -9.64
C LYS A 40 -3.66 12.05 -9.06
N GLY A 41 -2.58 11.33 -8.80
CA GLY A 41 -1.33 11.87 -8.32
C GLY A 41 -0.30 12.10 -9.44
N PRO A 42 0.93 12.52 -9.09
CA PRO A 42 2.01 12.71 -10.05
C PRO A 42 2.54 11.39 -10.60
N ALA A 43 2.91 11.38 -11.89
CA ALA A 43 3.62 10.29 -12.50
C ALA A 43 5.12 10.35 -12.16
N TRP A 44 5.73 9.20 -11.84
CA TRP A 44 7.15 9.05 -11.61
C TRP A 44 7.82 8.40 -12.81
N THR A 45 8.86 9.00 -13.36
CA THR A 45 9.69 8.36 -14.39
C THR A 45 10.51 7.24 -13.74
N THR A 46 10.39 6.04 -14.27
CA THR A 46 11.13 4.85 -13.85
C THR A 46 12.53 4.79 -14.47
N PRO A 47 13.47 3.98 -13.94
CA PRO A 47 14.82 3.87 -14.50
C PRO A 47 14.87 3.41 -15.96
N ASP A 48 13.86 2.67 -16.43
CA ASP A 48 13.72 2.21 -17.82
C ASP A 48 12.94 3.20 -18.71
N ALA A 49 12.86 4.47 -18.32
CA ALA A 49 12.18 5.55 -19.02
C ALA A 49 10.67 5.35 -19.23
N ASP A 50 10.06 4.52 -18.42
CA ASP A 50 8.60 4.36 -18.32
C ASP A 50 8.05 5.24 -17.20
N PHE A 51 6.84 4.98 -16.72
CA PHE A 51 6.23 5.75 -15.65
C PHE A 51 5.46 4.85 -14.67
N LEU A 52 5.33 5.35 -13.45
CA LEU A 52 4.41 4.85 -12.42
C LEU A 52 3.65 6.02 -11.84
N ASP A 53 2.34 5.91 -11.72
CA ASP A 53 1.51 6.89 -11.06
C ASP A 53 1.44 6.60 -9.56
N VAL A 54 1.38 7.67 -8.77
CA VAL A 54 1.20 7.58 -7.31
C VAL A 54 0.08 8.49 -6.90
N ASP A 55 -0.96 7.91 -6.34
CA ASP A 55 -2.07 8.66 -5.79
C ASP A 55 -1.83 8.97 -4.31
N TYR A 56 -2.01 10.24 -3.95
CA TYR A 56 -2.08 10.66 -2.56
C TYR A 56 -3.54 10.78 -2.16
N LEU A 57 -3.97 9.92 -1.23
CA LEU A 57 -5.38 9.75 -0.87
C LEU A 57 -5.87 10.76 0.19
N GLN A 58 -5.14 11.85 0.35
CA GLN A 58 -5.46 13.03 1.16
C GLN A 58 -5.04 14.31 0.40
N ASP A 59 -5.24 15.47 0.99
CA ASP A 59 -5.02 16.79 0.40
C ASP A 59 -3.59 17.05 -0.14
N GLY A 60 -3.23 16.37 -1.22
CA GLY A 60 -1.98 16.54 -1.96
C GLY A 60 -0.80 15.73 -1.44
N ALA A 61 0.33 15.84 -2.15
CA ALA A 61 1.60 15.24 -1.75
C ALA A 61 1.98 15.66 -0.32
N PRO A 62 2.67 14.81 0.44
CA PRO A 62 2.98 15.09 1.85
C PRO A 62 3.75 16.41 1.97
N THR A 63 3.06 17.47 2.35
CA THR A 63 3.66 18.80 2.56
C THR A 63 4.31 18.92 3.94
N GLU A 64 3.91 18.08 4.87
CA GLU A 64 4.49 17.98 6.20
C GLU A 64 5.36 16.73 6.29
N PHE A 65 6.64 16.87 6.02
CA PHE A 65 7.64 15.79 5.94
C PHE A 65 7.83 14.97 7.22
N LEU A 66 7.22 15.35 8.34
CA LEU A 66 7.41 14.70 9.64
C LEU A 66 6.22 13.85 10.09
N ARG A 67 5.02 14.04 9.52
CA ARG A 67 3.87 13.19 9.89
C ARG A 67 4.05 11.78 9.32
N PRO A 68 3.53 10.72 9.95
CA PRO A 68 3.63 9.37 9.41
C PRO A 68 3.03 9.26 8.01
N LEU A 69 3.66 8.47 7.14
CA LEU A 69 3.19 8.13 5.80
C LEU A 69 2.82 6.66 5.74
N LEU A 70 1.57 6.37 5.41
CA LEU A 70 1.11 5.03 5.09
C LEU A 70 1.17 4.82 3.57
N VAL A 71 1.94 3.83 3.13
CA VAL A 71 2.04 3.44 1.73
C VAL A 71 1.27 2.16 1.51
N VAL A 72 0.32 2.15 0.57
CA VAL A 72 -0.54 0.99 0.30
C VAL A 72 -0.25 0.44 -1.09
N PHE A 73 0.26 -0.79 -1.17
CA PHE A 73 0.46 -1.53 -2.41
C PHE A 73 -0.75 -2.40 -2.70
N HIS A 74 -1.37 -2.18 -3.84
CA HIS A 74 -2.63 -2.83 -4.21
C HIS A 74 -2.45 -4.29 -4.68
N GLY A 75 -3.55 -5.04 -4.71
CA GLY A 75 -3.62 -6.39 -5.25
C GLY A 75 -3.65 -6.41 -6.78
N LEU A 76 -3.80 -7.61 -7.34
CA LEU A 76 -3.91 -7.81 -8.80
C LEU A 76 -5.01 -6.91 -9.39
N GLU A 77 -4.68 -6.20 -10.48
CA GLU A 77 -5.58 -5.26 -11.16
C GLU A 77 -6.22 -4.20 -10.23
N GLY A 78 -5.63 -3.99 -9.06
CA GLY A 78 -6.06 -2.97 -8.12
C GLY A 78 -5.63 -1.56 -8.53
N SER A 79 -6.15 -0.58 -7.80
CA SER A 79 -5.79 0.84 -7.96
C SER A 79 -6.18 1.60 -6.68
N SER A 80 -5.96 2.91 -6.65
CA SER A 80 -6.48 3.79 -5.60
C SER A 80 -8.01 3.75 -5.47
N ARG A 81 -8.69 3.26 -6.48
CA ARG A 81 -10.16 3.04 -6.48
C ARG A 81 -10.59 1.74 -5.82
N SER A 82 -9.66 0.92 -5.37
CA SER A 82 -9.98 -0.29 -4.62
C SER A 82 -10.55 0.09 -3.25
N HIS A 83 -11.61 -0.59 -2.82
CA HIS A 83 -12.30 -0.32 -1.55
C HIS A 83 -11.35 -0.33 -0.33
N TYR A 84 -10.34 -1.19 -0.35
CA TYR A 84 -9.31 -1.20 0.71
C TYR A 84 -8.40 0.03 0.64
N GLY A 85 -8.14 0.59 -0.55
CA GLY A 85 -7.39 1.84 -0.69
C GLY A 85 -8.09 2.99 0.03
N GLU A 86 -9.41 3.12 -0.14
CA GLU A 86 -10.23 4.12 0.58
C GLU A 86 -10.24 3.84 2.10
N ALA A 87 -10.38 2.57 2.52
CA ALA A 87 -10.36 2.21 3.93
C ALA A 87 -9.03 2.58 4.61
N PHE A 88 -7.89 2.29 3.97
CA PHE A 88 -6.59 2.69 4.49
C PHE A 88 -6.41 4.22 4.51
N ALA A 89 -6.94 4.92 3.51
CA ALA A 89 -6.93 6.38 3.48
C ALA A 89 -7.75 6.98 4.63
N ASP A 90 -8.92 6.41 4.93
CA ASP A 90 -9.77 6.83 6.04
C ASP A 90 -9.05 6.61 7.38
N VAL A 91 -8.45 5.44 7.59
CA VAL A 91 -7.65 5.15 8.79
C VAL A 91 -6.47 6.13 8.93
N ALA A 92 -5.77 6.42 7.83
CA ALA A 92 -4.66 7.37 7.85
C ALA A 92 -5.16 8.78 8.20
N ARG A 93 -6.28 9.22 7.62
CA ARG A 93 -6.90 10.52 7.89
C ARG A 93 -7.30 10.68 9.35
N GLU A 94 -7.96 9.67 9.92
CA GLU A 94 -8.36 9.66 11.34
C GLU A 94 -7.17 9.80 12.28
N ARG A 95 -6.00 9.31 11.88
CA ARG A 95 -4.75 9.39 12.65
C ARG A 95 -3.89 10.61 12.33
N GLY A 96 -4.31 11.46 11.42
CA GLY A 96 -3.51 12.60 10.94
C GLY A 96 -2.28 12.19 10.12
N TRP A 97 -2.27 10.98 9.55
CA TRP A 97 -1.19 10.46 8.72
C TRP A 97 -1.39 10.84 7.24
N ALA A 98 -0.32 10.91 6.48
CA ALA A 98 -0.39 10.92 5.03
C ALA A 98 -0.63 9.49 4.50
N CYS A 99 -1.25 9.38 3.33
CA CYS A 99 -1.44 8.10 2.67
C CYS A 99 -1.07 8.22 1.19
N ALA A 100 -0.28 7.28 0.69
CA ALA A 100 0.10 7.18 -0.71
C ALA A 100 -0.20 5.78 -1.24
N LEU A 101 -0.67 5.71 -2.48
CA LEU A 101 -0.92 4.46 -3.19
C LEU A 101 -0.19 4.50 -4.54
N PRO A 102 1.01 3.91 -4.63
CA PRO A 102 1.67 3.67 -5.91
C PRO A 102 0.89 2.66 -6.72
N HIS A 103 0.72 2.93 -8.01
CA HIS A 103 0.13 1.98 -8.94
C HIS A 103 1.21 1.09 -9.55
N PHE A 104 0.96 -0.21 -9.61
CA PHE A 104 1.77 -1.08 -10.45
C PHE A 104 1.55 -0.76 -11.93
N ARG A 105 2.48 -1.18 -12.78
CA ARG A 105 2.47 -0.90 -14.22
C ARG A 105 1.14 -1.30 -14.85
N GLY A 106 0.55 -0.40 -15.63
CA GLY A 106 -0.73 -0.61 -16.32
C GLY A 106 -1.98 -0.50 -15.44
N CYS A 107 -1.83 -0.25 -14.13
CA CYS A 107 -2.96 -0.23 -13.19
C CYS A 107 -3.50 1.19 -12.92
N SER A 108 -2.87 2.24 -13.40
CA SER A 108 -3.33 3.63 -13.22
C SER A 108 -4.41 4.07 -14.22
N GLY A 109 -4.69 3.23 -15.22
CA GLY A 109 -5.62 3.51 -16.32
C GLY A 109 -4.93 3.99 -17.60
N GLU A 110 -3.60 4.09 -17.60
CA GLU A 110 -2.77 4.34 -18.76
C GLU A 110 -1.82 3.16 -18.99
N ILE A 111 -1.62 2.76 -20.25
CA ILE A 111 -0.74 1.65 -20.60
C ILE A 111 0.72 2.13 -20.53
N ASN A 112 1.55 1.38 -19.85
CA ASN A 112 2.98 1.62 -19.78
C ASN A 112 3.65 1.43 -21.16
N ARG A 113 4.79 2.09 -21.35
CA ARG A 113 5.52 2.14 -22.62
C ARG A 113 6.49 0.97 -22.77
N ALA A 114 7.13 0.57 -21.67
CA ALA A 114 8.08 -0.53 -21.65
C ALA A 114 7.34 -1.88 -21.69
N PRO A 115 7.92 -2.91 -22.33
CA PRO A 115 7.34 -4.26 -22.40
C PRO A 115 7.56 -5.03 -21.08
N ARG A 116 7.40 -4.38 -19.95
CA ARG A 116 7.51 -4.94 -18.60
C ARG A 116 6.15 -4.95 -17.94
N ALA A 117 5.71 -6.11 -17.47
CA ALA A 117 4.53 -6.25 -16.65
C ALA A 117 4.94 -6.41 -15.17
N TYR A 118 4.11 -5.93 -14.27
CA TYR A 118 4.29 -6.18 -12.84
C TYR A 118 3.95 -7.65 -12.50
N HIS A 119 4.54 -8.17 -11.45
CA HIS A 119 4.26 -9.50 -10.94
C HIS A 119 4.45 -9.59 -9.42
N SER A 120 3.97 -10.67 -8.82
CA SER A 120 3.97 -10.85 -7.36
C SER A 120 5.35 -10.94 -6.70
N GLY A 121 6.39 -11.14 -7.48
CA GLY A 121 7.78 -11.19 -7.00
C GLY A 121 8.62 -9.97 -7.37
N ASP A 122 8.00 -8.88 -7.84
CA ASP A 122 8.70 -7.68 -8.35
C ASP A 122 9.28 -6.84 -7.21
N HIS A 123 10.30 -7.39 -6.54
CA HIS A 123 10.95 -6.76 -5.41
C HIS A 123 11.83 -5.57 -5.80
N GLU A 124 12.38 -5.55 -7.02
CA GLU A 124 13.22 -4.46 -7.50
C GLU A 124 12.43 -3.16 -7.68
N GLU A 125 11.28 -3.24 -8.36
CA GLU A 125 10.42 -2.08 -8.55
C GLU A 125 9.78 -1.64 -7.23
N MET A 126 9.41 -2.58 -6.37
CA MET A 126 8.97 -2.31 -5.00
C MET A 126 10.02 -1.52 -4.21
N GLY A 127 11.27 -1.97 -4.25
CA GLY A 127 12.39 -1.29 -3.59
C GLY A 127 12.61 0.12 -4.13
N TRP A 128 12.57 0.29 -5.44
CA TRP A 128 12.71 1.60 -6.09
C TRP A 128 11.59 2.57 -5.66
N MET A 129 10.34 2.11 -5.59
CA MET A 129 9.21 2.93 -5.12
C MET A 129 9.39 3.36 -3.65
N LEU A 130 9.75 2.42 -2.77
CA LEU A 130 9.94 2.69 -1.36
C LEU A 130 11.11 3.63 -1.09
N GLU A 131 12.25 3.45 -1.77
CA GLU A 131 13.38 4.37 -1.67
C GLU A 131 13.03 5.78 -2.16
N ARG A 132 12.26 5.90 -3.23
CA ARG A 132 11.81 7.19 -3.75
C ARG A 132 10.91 7.91 -2.76
N LEU A 133 9.97 7.19 -2.15
CA LEU A 133 9.13 7.71 -1.08
C LEU A 133 9.96 8.12 0.14
N ARG A 134 10.91 7.29 0.56
CA ARG A 134 11.80 7.58 1.70
C ARG A 134 12.65 8.83 1.47
N ARG A 135 13.16 9.05 0.26
CA ARG A 135 13.90 10.29 -0.07
C ARG A 135 13.04 11.56 0.01
N ALA A 136 11.75 11.43 -0.34
CA ALA A 136 10.80 12.54 -0.29
C ALA A 136 10.17 12.75 1.09
N HIS A 137 10.25 11.76 1.98
CA HIS A 137 9.55 11.77 3.26
C HIS A 137 10.49 11.46 4.43
N ARG A 138 10.52 12.33 5.44
CA ARG A 138 11.43 12.23 6.60
C ARG A 138 10.78 11.63 7.86
N GLY A 139 9.45 11.64 7.93
CA GLY A 139 8.68 11.06 9.04
C GLY A 139 8.64 9.53 8.98
N PRO A 140 7.98 8.88 9.93
CA PRO A 140 7.76 7.44 9.89
C PRO A 140 7.08 7.02 8.58
N LEU A 141 7.60 5.96 7.93
CA LEU A 141 7.06 5.39 6.70
C LEU A 141 6.67 3.94 6.96
N MET A 142 5.39 3.65 6.83
CA MET A 142 4.83 2.32 6.99
C MET A 142 4.30 1.84 5.65
N ALA A 143 4.57 0.59 5.29
CA ALA A 143 4.09 -0.02 4.06
C ALA A 143 3.11 -1.15 4.35
N VAL A 144 2.03 -1.20 3.60
CA VAL A 144 1.02 -2.26 3.64
C VAL A 144 0.82 -2.80 2.24
N GLY A 145 0.77 -4.11 2.11
CA GLY A 145 0.48 -4.78 0.84
C GLY A 145 -0.76 -5.65 0.92
N VAL A 146 -1.59 -5.58 -0.11
CA VAL A 146 -2.80 -6.39 -0.24
C VAL A 146 -2.59 -7.45 -1.31
N SER A 147 -2.81 -8.74 -0.99
CA SER A 147 -2.73 -9.85 -1.93
C SER A 147 -1.40 -9.86 -2.72
N LEU A 148 -1.40 -9.62 -4.02
CA LEU A 148 -0.20 -9.52 -4.87
C LEU A 148 0.78 -8.47 -4.33
N GLY A 149 0.29 -7.28 -3.95
CA GLY A 149 1.12 -6.23 -3.36
C GLY A 149 1.75 -6.65 -2.04
N GLY A 150 1.05 -7.46 -1.23
CA GLY A 150 1.58 -8.05 0.00
C GLY A 150 2.71 -9.03 -0.30
N ASN A 151 2.54 -9.89 -1.31
CA ASN A 151 3.58 -10.83 -1.71
C ASN A 151 4.85 -10.11 -2.24
N ALA A 152 4.67 -9.10 -3.09
CA ALA A 152 5.78 -8.30 -3.60
C ALA A 152 6.52 -7.56 -2.46
N LEU A 153 5.79 -7.01 -1.51
CA LEU A 153 6.34 -6.31 -0.34
C LEU A 153 7.12 -7.26 0.58
N LEU A 154 6.58 -8.44 0.86
CA LEU A 154 7.28 -9.46 1.65
C LEU A 154 8.53 -9.99 0.93
N ARG A 155 8.44 -10.19 -0.38
CA ARG A 155 9.60 -10.57 -1.20
C ARG A 155 10.69 -9.49 -1.15
N TRP A 156 10.31 -8.23 -1.30
CA TRP A 156 11.25 -7.12 -1.16
C TRP A 156 11.89 -7.09 0.23
N ALA A 157 11.11 -7.24 1.30
CA ALA A 157 11.62 -7.22 2.66
C ALA A 157 12.62 -8.37 2.91
N ALA A 158 12.34 -9.55 2.36
CA ALA A 158 13.24 -10.71 2.44
C ALA A 158 14.57 -10.47 1.70
N GLU A 159 14.53 -9.90 0.49
CA GLU A 159 15.75 -9.60 -0.29
C GLU A 159 16.55 -8.43 0.31
N ALA A 160 15.89 -7.40 0.79
CA ALA A 160 16.53 -6.26 1.42
C ALA A 160 17.13 -6.61 2.80
N GLY A 161 16.56 -7.60 3.51
CA GLY A 161 17.03 -8.05 4.81
C GLY A 161 17.15 -6.87 5.79
N ALA A 162 18.32 -6.76 6.44
CA ALA A 162 18.59 -5.66 7.38
C ALA A 162 18.56 -4.25 6.75
N GLN A 163 18.63 -4.14 5.42
CA GLN A 163 18.57 -2.84 4.74
C GLN A 163 17.12 -2.33 4.60
N ALA A 164 16.11 -3.17 4.75
CA ALA A 164 14.70 -2.79 4.66
C ALA A 164 14.36 -1.61 5.60
N GLY A 165 14.90 -1.63 6.82
CA GLY A 165 14.71 -0.56 7.81
C GLY A 165 15.26 0.82 7.42
N ARG A 166 16.04 0.92 6.33
CA ARG A 166 16.46 2.22 5.77
C ARG A 166 15.37 2.87 4.91
N SER A 167 14.46 2.06 4.35
CA SER A 167 13.40 2.52 3.46
C SER A 167 12.06 2.61 4.16
N VAL A 168 11.75 1.68 5.06
CA VAL A 168 10.49 1.67 5.81
C VAL A 168 10.73 1.38 7.29
N ASP A 169 9.86 1.91 8.13
CA ASP A 169 9.90 1.70 9.58
C ASP A 169 9.05 0.48 10.00
N ALA A 170 8.06 0.10 9.18
CA ALA A 170 7.21 -1.09 9.38
C ALA A 170 6.61 -1.60 8.06
N VAL A 171 6.38 -2.90 8.00
CA VAL A 171 5.62 -3.59 6.94
C VAL A 171 4.59 -4.51 7.56
#